data_5bff1b7619df16346bf836febc458e9a
#
_entry.id   5bff1b7619df16346bf836febc458e9a
#
_cell.length_a   1.000
_cell.length_b   1.000
_cell.length_c   1.000
_cell.angle_alpha   90.00
_cell.angle_beta   90.00
_cell.angle_gamma   90.00
#
_symmetry.space_group_name_H-M   'P 1'
#
loop_
_entity.id
_entity.type
_entity.pdbx_description
1 polymer ?
#
loop_
_entity_poly.entity_id
_entity_poly.type
_entity_poly.pdbx_seq_one_letter_code
_entity_poly.pdbx_strand_id
1 'polypeptide(L)'
;MRLIIALLMLCLNLSAQQVGHTTVTLVDSLRSNRQIVTEVYYPAVSTGNNTPIAAGIFPLITFGHGFVMVWSAYQNFWDVLVPEGYILVFPKTESGFSPSHADFGKDLKFLITKIQSSGAGTFVPSTSVGSTSAIMGHSMGGGSAFLAAENNSAITTMVSFAAANTNPSSITASRQILVPTLLFSGVNDCVTPPSQHQDIMYDSTAAAYKTQVNITGGGHCYFANSNFNCTFGESTCSPSPTITRAAQQSVTNDFLKLWLAYYLKNDCQKAQQFQDSLSVSSRISYRQSQSIACVTGITDRPLFPDAFRAFPNPFSNLLTLEMQHENIRTVTLYNGVMQNAGEYLFADADSKVTVDFSSLTNGIYFIKINNKYWKKILKCGFE
;
A
#
# COMPACT_ATOMS: atom_id res chain seq x y z
N MET A 1 -54.20 12.55 6.96
CA MET A 1 -53.44 12.22 5.74
C MET A 1 -52.00 11.95 6.16
N ARG A 2 -51.65 10.68 6.37
CA ARG A 2 -50.30 10.29 6.84
C ARG A 2 -49.42 10.02 5.62
N LEU A 3 -48.38 10.82 5.45
CA LEU A 3 -47.39 10.65 4.41
C LEU A 3 -46.44 9.51 4.82
N ILE A 4 -46.50 8.37 4.14
CA ILE A 4 -45.56 7.27 4.29
C ILE A 4 -44.35 7.61 3.39
N ILE A 5 -43.23 8.01 3.99
CA ILE A 5 -41.94 8.15 3.29
C ILE A 5 -41.36 6.72 3.16
N ALA A 6 -41.47 6.15 1.98
CA ALA A 6 -40.77 4.91 1.64
C ALA A 6 -39.27 5.19 1.48
N LEU A 7 -38.50 4.76 2.48
CA LEU A 7 -37.04 4.78 2.41
C LEU A 7 -36.60 3.63 1.48
N LEU A 8 -36.24 3.98 0.25
CA LEU A 8 -35.65 3.03 -0.70
C LEU A 8 -34.25 2.67 -0.20
N MET A 9 -34.11 1.55 0.50
CA MET A 9 -32.79 0.96 0.74
C MET A 9 -32.25 0.43 -0.60
N LEU A 10 -31.34 1.18 -1.18
CA LEU A 10 -30.55 0.72 -2.32
C LEU A 10 -29.56 -0.34 -1.78
N CYS A 11 -29.95 -1.61 -1.83
CA CYS A 11 -29.04 -2.72 -1.60
C CYS A 11 -28.01 -2.71 -2.74
N LEU A 12 -26.85 -2.10 -2.51
CA LEU A 12 -25.68 -2.30 -3.34
C LEU A 12 -25.29 -3.77 -3.20
N ASN A 13 -25.73 -4.61 -4.15
CA ASN A 13 -25.18 -5.94 -4.32
C ASN A 13 -23.70 -5.77 -4.69
N LEU A 14 -22.80 -5.92 -3.71
CA LEU A 14 -21.38 -6.13 -3.98
C LEU A 14 -21.23 -7.55 -4.57
N SER A 15 -21.55 -7.70 -5.85
CA SER A 15 -21.09 -8.88 -6.58
C SER A 15 -19.58 -8.77 -6.74
N ALA A 16 -18.87 -9.88 -6.48
CA ALA A 16 -17.44 -9.98 -6.75
C ALA A 16 -17.16 -9.55 -8.19
N GLN A 17 -16.17 -8.68 -8.39
CA GLN A 17 -15.89 -8.14 -9.71
C GLN A 17 -15.23 -9.19 -10.58
N GLN A 18 -15.48 -9.13 -11.88
CA GLN A 18 -14.87 -10.03 -12.84
C GLN A 18 -13.43 -9.62 -13.12
N VAL A 19 -12.59 -10.59 -13.52
CA VAL A 19 -11.17 -10.35 -13.77
C VAL A 19 -10.95 -10.00 -15.25
N GLY A 20 -10.63 -8.73 -15.51
CA GLY A 20 -10.12 -8.26 -16.78
C GLY A 20 -8.59 -8.36 -16.83
N HIS A 21 -8.04 -8.50 -18.02
CA HIS A 21 -6.60 -8.57 -18.23
C HIS A 21 -6.19 -7.80 -19.49
N THR A 22 -5.05 -7.11 -19.45
CA THR A 22 -4.41 -6.51 -20.62
C THR A 22 -2.90 -6.54 -20.47
N THR A 23 -2.19 -6.57 -21.59
CA THR A 23 -0.73 -6.43 -21.64
C THR A 23 -0.38 -5.06 -22.19
N VAL A 24 0.47 -4.31 -21.51
CA VAL A 24 0.94 -3.00 -21.98
C VAL A 24 2.46 -2.91 -21.92
N THR A 25 3.04 -2.08 -22.77
CA THR A 25 4.47 -1.71 -22.67
C THR A 25 4.54 -0.25 -22.21
N LEU A 26 5.06 -0.04 -21.00
CA LEU A 26 5.30 1.28 -20.44
C LEU A 26 6.78 1.65 -20.62
N VAL A 27 7.04 2.89 -21.04
CA VAL A 27 8.41 3.36 -21.34
C VAL A 27 8.87 4.32 -20.27
N ASP A 28 9.99 3.98 -19.62
CA ASP A 28 10.67 4.87 -18.70
C ASP A 28 11.73 5.70 -19.44
N SER A 29 11.36 6.92 -19.82
CA SER A 29 12.22 7.82 -20.57
C SER A 29 13.45 8.30 -19.79
N LEU A 30 13.39 8.27 -18.46
CA LEU A 30 14.50 8.67 -17.61
C LEU A 30 15.59 7.58 -17.50
N ARG A 31 15.25 6.35 -17.90
CA ARG A 31 16.17 5.20 -17.95
C ARG A 31 16.41 4.73 -19.40
N SER A 32 16.93 5.62 -20.25
CA SER A 32 17.26 5.31 -21.66
C SER A 32 16.09 4.69 -22.45
N ASN A 33 14.87 5.16 -22.23
CA ASN A 33 13.65 4.63 -22.80
C ASN A 33 13.44 3.12 -22.51
N ARG A 34 13.76 2.70 -21.30
CA ARG A 34 13.56 1.31 -20.86
C ARG A 34 12.11 0.89 -21.06
N GLN A 35 11.90 -0.16 -21.85
CA GLN A 35 10.58 -0.74 -22.11
C GLN A 35 10.26 -1.75 -21.01
N ILE A 36 9.13 -1.58 -20.36
CA ILE A 36 8.64 -2.45 -19.29
C ILE A 36 7.33 -3.08 -19.77
N VAL A 37 7.45 -4.27 -20.36
CA VAL A 37 6.29 -5.08 -20.71
C VAL A 37 5.62 -5.54 -19.43
N THR A 38 4.32 -5.30 -19.31
CA THR A 38 3.61 -5.40 -18.05
C THR A 38 2.25 -6.05 -18.25
N GLU A 39 1.96 -7.06 -17.46
CA GLU A 39 0.63 -7.68 -17.38
C GLU A 39 -0.20 -6.94 -16.33
N VAL A 40 -1.43 -6.58 -16.68
CA VAL A 40 -2.33 -5.79 -15.83
C VAL A 40 -3.63 -6.55 -15.65
N TYR A 41 -3.94 -6.92 -14.43
CA TYR A 41 -5.19 -7.56 -14.02
C TYR A 41 -6.03 -6.56 -13.25
N TYR A 42 -7.31 -6.40 -13.60
CA TYR A 42 -8.15 -5.34 -13.07
C TYR A 42 -9.61 -5.76 -12.94
N PRO A 43 -10.37 -5.12 -12.03
CA PRO A 43 -11.80 -5.30 -11.93
C PRO A 43 -12.50 -4.92 -13.24
N ALA A 44 -13.24 -5.83 -13.84
CA ALA A 44 -13.86 -5.63 -15.15
C ALA A 44 -15.35 -5.94 -15.16
N VAL A 45 -16.03 -5.47 -16.19
CA VAL A 45 -17.47 -5.75 -16.41
C VAL A 45 -17.72 -7.21 -16.81
N SER A 46 -16.70 -7.88 -17.35
CA SER A 46 -16.71 -9.30 -17.70
C SER A 46 -15.30 -9.86 -17.65
N THR A 47 -15.16 -11.16 -17.39
CA THR A 47 -13.87 -11.85 -17.43
C THR A 47 -13.33 -11.91 -18.86
N GLY A 48 -12.04 -11.65 -19.04
CA GLY A 48 -11.35 -11.82 -20.31
C GLY A 48 -10.29 -10.77 -20.60
N ASN A 49 -9.66 -10.95 -21.77
CA ASN A 49 -8.62 -10.05 -22.26
C ASN A 49 -9.25 -8.78 -22.88
N ASN A 50 -8.69 -7.64 -22.53
CA ASN A 50 -9.09 -6.34 -23.07
C ASN A 50 -10.58 -6.01 -22.86
N THR A 51 -11.14 -6.48 -21.76
CA THR A 51 -12.50 -6.15 -21.36
C THR A 51 -12.56 -4.79 -20.69
N PRO A 52 -13.67 -4.03 -20.80
CA PRO A 52 -13.80 -2.75 -20.14
C PRO A 52 -13.66 -2.88 -18.63
N ILE A 53 -12.91 -1.95 -18.02
CA ILE A 53 -12.80 -1.87 -16.56
C ILE A 53 -14.18 -1.61 -15.93
N ALA A 54 -14.45 -2.19 -14.78
CA ALA A 54 -15.65 -1.91 -14.01
C ALA A 54 -15.69 -0.45 -13.55
N ALA A 55 -16.90 0.07 -13.29
CA ALA A 55 -17.05 1.41 -12.73
C ALA A 55 -16.45 1.47 -11.31
N GLY A 56 -15.57 2.43 -11.06
CA GLY A 56 -14.94 2.62 -9.77
C GLY A 56 -13.53 3.19 -9.86
N ILE A 57 -12.94 3.40 -8.68
CA ILE A 57 -11.54 3.82 -8.50
C ILE A 57 -10.88 2.74 -7.65
N PHE A 58 -9.85 2.11 -8.20
CA PHE A 58 -9.24 0.92 -7.62
C PHE A 58 -7.80 1.18 -7.18
N PRO A 59 -7.42 0.79 -5.96
CA PRO A 59 -6.02 0.82 -5.51
C PRO A 59 -5.10 0.00 -6.42
N LEU A 60 -3.86 0.48 -6.58
CA LEU A 60 -2.87 -0.11 -7.47
C LEU A 60 -1.84 -0.93 -6.69
N ILE A 61 -1.56 -2.13 -7.16
CA ILE A 61 -0.55 -3.01 -6.58
C ILE A 61 0.42 -3.44 -7.69
N THR A 62 1.72 -3.18 -7.52
CA THR A 62 2.75 -3.81 -8.36
C THR A 62 3.33 -5.02 -7.66
N PHE A 63 3.61 -6.08 -8.42
CA PHE A 63 4.08 -7.35 -7.89
C PHE A 63 5.36 -7.83 -8.60
N GLY A 64 6.45 -7.99 -7.84
CA GLY A 64 7.72 -8.54 -8.32
C GLY A 64 7.74 -10.07 -8.22
N HIS A 65 8.04 -10.75 -9.34
CA HIS A 65 8.18 -12.21 -9.40
C HIS A 65 9.52 -12.70 -8.84
N GLY A 66 9.60 -13.99 -8.50
CA GLY A 66 10.84 -14.64 -8.05
C GLY A 66 11.85 -14.88 -9.17
N PHE A 67 13.07 -15.27 -8.79
CA PHE A 67 14.16 -15.59 -9.73
C PHE A 67 13.74 -16.70 -10.69
N VAL A 68 13.97 -16.45 -12.00
CA VAL A 68 13.55 -17.32 -13.14
C VAL A 68 12.10 -17.78 -13.08
N MET A 69 11.25 -16.99 -12.43
CA MET A 69 9.80 -17.18 -12.41
C MET A 69 9.12 -16.17 -13.35
N VAL A 70 7.89 -16.45 -13.69
CA VAL A 70 7.07 -15.57 -14.52
C VAL A 70 5.81 -15.14 -13.74
N TRP A 71 5.19 -14.05 -14.17
CA TRP A 71 4.00 -13.49 -13.51
C TRP A 71 2.87 -14.51 -13.34
N SER A 72 2.68 -15.41 -14.30
CA SER A 72 1.58 -16.39 -14.27
C SER A 72 1.65 -17.37 -13.09
N ALA A 73 2.83 -17.53 -12.49
CA ALA A 73 2.97 -18.31 -11.26
C ALA A 73 2.25 -17.66 -10.06
N TYR A 74 1.83 -16.41 -10.18
CA TYR A 74 1.17 -15.63 -9.12
C TYR A 74 -0.33 -15.42 -9.36
N GLN A 75 -0.95 -16.29 -10.16
CA GLN A 75 -2.39 -16.28 -10.44
C GLN A 75 -3.23 -16.27 -9.15
N ASN A 76 -2.81 -17.01 -8.14
CA ASN A 76 -3.46 -17.06 -6.84
C ASN A 76 -3.65 -15.68 -6.18
N PHE A 77 -2.86 -14.67 -6.53
CA PHE A 77 -3.04 -13.31 -6.00
C PHE A 77 -4.08 -12.52 -6.80
N TRP A 78 -4.04 -12.56 -8.14
CA TRP A 78 -5.05 -11.79 -8.89
C TRP A 78 -6.44 -12.43 -8.84
N ASP A 79 -6.54 -13.76 -8.73
CA ASP A 79 -7.83 -14.45 -8.57
C ASP A 79 -8.53 -14.06 -7.25
N VAL A 80 -7.75 -13.67 -6.23
CA VAL A 80 -8.27 -13.25 -4.92
C VAL A 80 -8.45 -11.74 -4.83
N LEU A 81 -7.48 -10.95 -5.29
CA LEU A 81 -7.46 -9.51 -5.02
C LEU A 81 -8.23 -8.71 -6.07
N VAL A 82 -8.23 -9.11 -7.34
CA VAL A 82 -8.96 -8.36 -8.38
C VAL A 82 -10.48 -8.37 -8.15
N PRO A 83 -11.12 -9.51 -7.81
CA PRO A 83 -12.54 -9.50 -7.45
C PRO A 83 -12.88 -8.65 -6.23
N GLU A 84 -11.91 -8.40 -5.36
CA GLU A 84 -12.06 -7.49 -4.23
C GLU A 84 -11.78 -6.02 -4.60
N GLY A 85 -11.57 -5.70 -5.87
CA GLY A 85 -11.42 -4.32 -6.35
C GLY A 85 -10.01 -3.76 -6.19
N TYR A 86 -8.98 -4.52 -6.60
CA TYR A 86 -7.61 -4.04 -6.74
C TYR A 86 -7.13 -4.20 -8.19
N ILE A 87 -6.29 -3.29 -8.66
CA ILE A 87 -5.53 -3.45 -9.90
C ILE A 87 -4.18 -4.06 -9.55
N LEU A 88 -3.85 -5.22 -10.14
CA LEU A 88 -2.57 -5.90 -9.97
C LEU A 88 -1.73 -5.79 -11.25
N VAL A 89 -0.46 -5.46 -11.08
CA VAL A 89 0.45 -5.16 -12.17
C VAL A 89 1.75 -5.94 -12.01
N PHE A 90 2.13 -6.70 -13.04
CA PHE A 90 3.28 -7.58 -13.02
C PHE A 90 4.25 -7.21 -14.15
N PRO A 91 5.39 -6.56 -13.86
CA PRO A 91 6.43 -6.38 -14.88
C PRO A 91 7.02 -7.74 -15.28
N LYS A 92 7.27 -7.92 -16.60
CA LYS A 92 7.88 -9.12 -17.17
C LYS A 92 9.41 -9.00 -17.28
N THR A 93 9.95 -7.89 -16.84
CA THR A 93 11.40 -7.63 -16.84
C THR A 93 12.12 -8.51 -15.82
N GLU A 94 13.41 -8.68 -15.97
CA GLU A 94 14.30 -9.38 -15.03
C GLU A 94 13.93 -10.88 -14.79
N SER A 95 13.25 -11.53 -15.73
CA SER A 95 12.84 -12.94 -15.62
C SER A 95 13.91 -13.95 -16.04
N GLY A 96 15.10 -13.50 -16.46
CA GLY A 96 16.20 -14.33 -16.91
C GLY A 96 17.12 -14.84 -15.79
N PHE A 97 18.25 -15.46 -16.19
CA PHE A 97 19.23 -16.03 -15.26
C PHE A 97 20.23 -15.00 -14.68
N SER A 98 20.24 -13.77 -15.18
CA SER A 98 21.11 -12.69 -14.71
C SER A 98 20.30 -11.41 -14.49
N PRO A 99 19.34 -11.40 -13.54
CA PRO A 99 18.49 -10.25 -13.29
C PRO A 99 19.25 -9.12 -12.61
N SER A 100 18.91 -7.88 -12.96
CA SER A 100 19.29 -6.69 -12.23
C SER A 100 18.23 -6.41 -11.14
N HIS A 101 18.52 -6.74 -9.90
CA HIS A 101 17.61 -6.47 -8.78
C HIS A 101 17.31 -4.99 -8.62
N ALA A 102 18.33 -4.14 -8.86
CA ALA A 102 18.21 -2.69 -8.81
C ALA A 102 17.22 -2.17 -9.88
N ASP A 103 17.33 -2.67 -11.11
CA ASP A 103 16.43 -2.25 -12.19
C ASP A 103 15.03 -2.80 -12.00
N PHE A 104 14.91 -4.01 -11.46
CA PHE A 104 13.59 -4.57 -11.11
C PHE A 104 12.89 -3.74 -10.03
N GLY A 105 13.61 -3.32 -8.98
CA GLY A 105 13.07 -2.40 -7.97
C GLY A 105 12.63 -1.06 -8.57
N LYS A 106 13.43 -0.48 -9.49
CA LYS A 106 13.06 0.75 -10.20
C LYS A 106 11.84 0.54 -11.11
N ASP A 107 11.71 -0.63 -11.76
CA ASP A 107 10.55 -0.96 -12.59
C ASP A 107 9.28 -1.00 -11.74
N LEU A 108 9.30 -1.67 -10.58
CA LEU A 108 8.17 -1.71 -9.64
C LEU A 108 7.75 -0.31 -9.20
N LYS A 109 8.72 0.53 -8.81
CA LYS A 109 8.46 1.93 -8.40
C LYS A 109 7.91 2.76 -9.55
N PHE A 110 8.51 2.67 -10.74
CA PHE A 110 8.08 3.40 -11.94
C PHE A 110 6.64 3.08 -12.31
N LEU A 111 6.25 1.80 -12.29
CA LEU A 111 4.90 1.36 -12.65
C LEU A 111 3.83 1.99 -11.76
N ILE A 112 4.07 2.14 -10.45
CA ILE A 112 3.14 2.86 -9.55
C ILE A 112 2.92 4.29 -10.06
N THR A 113 3.99 5.07 -10.18
CA THR A 113 3.90 6.48 -10.56
C THR A 113 3.31 6.66 -11.95
N LYS A 114 3.75 5.83 -12.91
CA LYS A 114 3.32 5.92 -14.31
C LYS A 114 1.84 5.59 -14.47
N ILE A 115 1.38 4.50 -13.84
CA ILE A 115 -0.01 4.06 -13.99
C ILE A 115 -0.96 4.99 -13.23
N GLN A 116 -0.61 5.48 -12.05
CA GLN A 116 -1.41 6.48 -11.34
C GLN A 116 -1.54 7.79 -12.13
N SER A 117 -0.50 8.22 -12.85
CA SER A 117 -0.53 9.46 -13.61
C SER A 117 -1.18 9.34 -14.99
N SER A 118 -1.03 8.20 -15.67
CA SER A 118 -1.38 8.05 -17.10
C SER A 118 -2.26 6.84 -17.41
N GLY A 119 -2.56 5.99 -16.42
CA GLY A 119 -3.24 4.72 -16.64
C GLY A 119 -2.32 3.64 -17.23
N ALA A 120 -2.91 2.48 -17.51
CA ALA A 120 -2.27 1.36 -18.18
C ALA A 120 -2.98 1.06 -19.52
N GLY A 121 -2.88 1.99 -20.44
CA GLY A 121 -3.53 1.90 -21.76
C GLY A 121 -5.04 2.17 -21.74
N THR A 122 -5.71 1.84 -22.82
CA THR A 122 -7.13 2.16 -23.06
C THR A 122 -8.06 1.48 -22.05
N PHE A 123 -7.73 0.27 -21.61
CA PHE A 123 -8.60 -0.52 -20.72
C PHE A 123 -8.48 -0.15 -19.24
N VAL A 124 -7.42 0.53 -18.84
CA VAL A 124 -7.22 0.99 -17.46
C VAL A 124 -6.82 2.47 -17.49
N PRO A 125 -7.77 3.39 -17.70
CA PRO A 125 -7.50 4.83 -17.70
C PRO A 125 -7.10 5.30 -16.29
N SER A 126 -6.31 6.37 -16.20
CA SER A 126 -5.86 6.92 -14.92
C SER A 126 -7.01 7.33 -13.99
N THR A 127 -8.16 7.70 -14.55
CA THR A 127 -9.38 8.03 -13.78
C THR A 127 -9.96 6.86 -12.97
N SER A 128 -9.61 5.62 -13.32
CA SER A 128 -9.99 4.42 -12.58
C SER A 128 -8.93 3.93 -11.60
N VAL A 129 -7.76 4.60 -11.55
CA VAL A 129 -6.64 4.23 -10.68
C VAL A 129 -6.63 5.09 -9.42
N GLY A 130 -6.67 4.43 -8.26
CA GLY A 130 -6.66 5.10 -6.96
C GLY A 130 -5.32 5.74 -6.60
N SER A 131 -5.36 6.69 -5.68
CA SER A 131 -4.15 7.34 -5.14
C SER A 131 -3.38 6.45 -4.15
N THR A 132 -4.04 5.45 -3.56
CA THR A 132 -3.38 4.48 -2.67
C THR A 132 -2.75 3.34 -3.47
N SER A 133 -1.58 2.88 -3.05
CA SER A 133 -0.86 1.83 -3.76
C SER A 133 0.01 0.99 -2.85
N ALA A 134 0.31 -0.24 -3.30
CA ALA A 134 1.26 -1.12 -2.65
C ALA A 134 2.32 -1.64 -3.63
N ILE A 135 3.51 -1.89 -3.11
CA ILE A 135 4.52 -2.70 -3.78
C ILE A 135 4.55 -4.05 -3.08
N MET A 136 4.39 -5.13 -3.84
CA MET A 136 4.44 -6.50 -3.35
C MET A 136 5.50 -7.30 -4.11
N GLY A 137 5.94 -8.42 -3.56
CA GLY A 137 6.82 -9.32 -4.30
C GLY A 137 7.20 -10.58 -3.52
N HIS A 138 7.60 -11.61 -4.28
CA HIS A 138 8.03 -12.90 -3.76
C HIS A 138 9.52 -13.13 -4.03
N SER A 139 10.24 -13.71 -3.05
CA SER A 139 11.64 -14.12 -3.21
C SER A 139 12.54 -12.95 -3.67
N MET A 140 13.21 -13.06 -4.82
CA MET A 140 13.93 -11.98 -5.50
C MET A 140 13.06 -10.73 -5.69
N GLY A 141 11.82 -10.90 -6.15
CA GLY A 141 10.87 -9.80 -6.31
C GLY A 141 10.46 -9.18 -4.98
N GLY A 142 10.42 -9.97 -3.89
CA GLY A 142 10.24 -9.49 -2.53
C GLY A 142 11.39 -8.58 -2.09
N GLY A 143 12.64 -9.00 -2.33
CA GLY A 143 13.81 -8.16 -2.08
C GLY A 143 13.83 -6.90 -2.95
N SER A 144 13.46 -7.03 -4.23
CA SER A 144 13.34 -5.87 -5.13
C SER A 144 12.22 -4.92 -4.72
N ALA A 145 11.16 -5.42 -4.06
CA ALA A 145 10.12 -4.58 -3.46
C ALA A 145 10.68 -3.71 -2.31
N PHE A 146 11.62 -4.22 -1.50
CA PHE A 146 12.35 -3.40 -0.53
C PHE A 146 13.17 -2.30 -1.21
N LEU A 147 13.89 -2.60 -2.31
CA LEU A 147 14.62 -1.60 -3.08
C LEU A 147 13.68 -0.52 -3.66
N ALA A 148 12.49 -0.92 -4.10
CA ALA A 148 11.49 0.00 -4.65
C ALA A 148 10.83 0.87 -3.58
N ALA A 149 10.70 0.37 -2.34
CA ALA A 149 10.11 1.07 -1.22
C ALA A 149 11.12 1.97 -0.47
N GLU A 150 12.42 1.80 -0.71
CA GLU A 150 13.46 2.63 -0.13
C GLU A 150 13.23 4.12 -0.45
N ASN A 151 13.17 4.95 0.60
CA ASN A 151 12.89 6.39 0.48
C ASN A 151 11.69 6.71 -0.43
N ASN A 152 10.65 5.87 -0.41
CA ASN A 152 9.50 6.00 -1.28
C ASN A 152 8.21 6.22 -0.49
N SER A 153 7.93 7.48 -0.15
CA SER A 153 6.69 7.89 0.52
C SER A 153 5.48 8.00 -0.42
N ALA A 154 5.66 7.76 -1.73
CA ALA A 154 4.57 7.82 -2.70
C ALA A 154 3.67 6.57 -2.69
N ILE A 155 4.15 5.47 -2.08
CA ILE A 155 3.34 4.27 -1.86
C ILE A 155 2.68 4.30 -0.49
N THR A 156 1.57 3.60 -0.33
CA THR A 156 0.83 3.54 0.94
C THR A 156 1.36 2.45 1.86
N THR A 157 1.76 1.31 1.29
CA THR A 157 2.26 0.15 2.04
C THR A 157 3.15 -0.74 1.18
N MET A 158 3.91 -1.61 1.83
CA MET A 158 4.71 -2.65 1.18
C MET A 158 4.38 -4.02 1.78
N VAL A 159 4.36 -5.06 0.93
CA VAL A 159 4.20 -6.46 1.39
C VAL A 159 5.22 -7.36 0.70
N SER A 160 5.89 -8.22 1.45
CA SER A 160 6.83 -9.19 0.90
C SER A 160 6.50 -10.62 1.30
N PHE A 161 6.79 -11.56 0.40
CA PHE A 161 6.59 -13.00 0.60
C PHE A 161 7.93 -13.70 0.44
N ALA A 162 8.44 -14.33 1.50
CA ALA A 162 9.74 -15.01 1.51
C ALA A 162 10.85 -14.20 0.80
N ALA A 163 10.97 -12.91 1.12
CA ALA A 163 11.88 -12.00 0.43
C ALA A 163 13.34 -12.43 0.56
N ALA A 164 14.06 -12.44 -0.57
CA ALA A 164 15.50 -12.67 -0.60
C ALA A 164 16.28 -11.37 -0.32
N ASN A 165 17.41 -11.46 0.38
CA ASN A 165 18.36 -10.35 0.37
C ASN A 165 19.02 -10.27 -1.02
N THR A 166 18.90 -9.12 -1.65
CA THR A 166 19.30 -8.86 -3.05
C THR A 166 20.68 -8.19 -3.13
N ASN A 167 21.14 -7.93 -4.34
CA ASN A 167 22.26 -7.04 -4.61
C ASN A 167 21.81 -5.96 -5.61
N PRO A 168 21.68 -4.66 -5.21
CA PRO A 168 21.94 -4.08 -3.88
C PRO A 168 21.15 -4.76 -2.75
N SER A 169 21.62 -4.60 -1.50
CA SER A 169 21.03 -5.27 -0.35
C SER A 169 19.67 -4.69 0.04
N SER A 170 18.63 -5.53 0.01
CA SER A 170 17.30 -5.22 0.52
C SER A 170 17.26 -5.04 2.04
N ILE A 171 18.19 -5.67 2.79
CA ILE A 171 18.38 -5.42 4.23
C ILE A 171 18.88 -3.99 4.47
N THR A 172 19.76 -3.47 3.61
CA THR A 172 20.21 -2.08 3.71
C THR A 172 19.08 -1.13 3.34
N ALA A 173 18.36 -1.40 2.26
CA ALA A 173 17.21 -0.60 1.81
C ALA A 173 16.09 -0.52 2.87
N SER A 174 15.87 -1.60 3.63
CA SER A 174 14.81 -1.64 4.65
C SER A 174 14.96 -0.55 5.71
N ARG A 175 16.18 -0.09 6.00
CA ARG A 175 16.46 0.99 6.96
C ARG A 175 15.89 2.34 6.55
N GLN A 176 15.52 2.49 5.29
CA GLN A 176 14.96 3.72 4.71
C GLN A 176 13.47 3.57 4.34
N ILE A 177 12.82 2.49 4.78
CA ILE A 177 11.40 2.26 4.53
C ILE A 177 10.60 2.76 5.72
N LEU A 178 9.77 3.78 5.50
CA LEU A 178 8.92 4.39 6.52
C LEU A 178 7.44 4.03 6.39
N VAL A 179 7.03 3.49 5.23
CA VAL A 179 5.64 3.07 4.99
C VAL A 179 5.31 1.78 5.73
N PRO A 180 4.05 1.57 6.15
CA PRO A 180 3.62 0.32 6.77
C PRO A 180 4.05 -0.90 5.98
N THR A 181 4.63 -1.90 6.65
CA THR A 181 5.28 -3.04 6.02
C THR A 181 4.80 -4.37 6.60
N LEU A 182 4.33 -5.27 5.73
CA LEU A 182 3.95 -6.63 6.08
C LEU A 182 4.91 -7.64 5.43
N LEU A 183 5.52 -8.51 6.23
CA LEU A 183 6.40 -9.57 5.77
C LEU A 183 5.76 -10.93 6.02
N PHE A 184 5.77 -11.80 5.01
CA PHE A 184 5.43 -13.21 5.17
C PHE A 184 6.67 -14.08 5.01
N SER A 185 6.82 -15.05 5.90
CA SER A 185 7.89 -16.05 5.88
C SER A 185 7.30 -17.45 6.02
N GLY A 186 7.87 -18.43 5.34
CA GLY A 186 7.65 -19.86 5.64
C GLY A 186 8.66 -20.35 6.68
N VAL A 187 8.20 -20.97 7.76
CA VAL A 187 9.11 -21.43 8.83
C VAL A 187 10.09 -22.49 8.31
N ASN A 188 9.67 -23.30 7.32
CA ASN A 188 10.48 -24.35 6.69
C ASN A 188 11.10 -23.90 5.34
N ASP A 189 11.21 -22.60 5.13
CA ASP A 189 11.87 -22.03 3.94
C ASP A 189 13.39 -22.19 4.06
N CYS A 190 14.00 -23.03 3.21
CA CYS A 190 15.44 -23.19 3.12
C CYS A 190 16.08 -22.47 1.94
N VAL A 191 15.26 -21.92 1.04
CA VAL A 191 15.73 -21.12 -0.11
C VAL A 191 16.11 -19.72 0.34
N THR A 192 15.24 -19.10 1.14
CA THR A 192 15.51 -17.84 1.83
C THR A 192 15.19 -18.00 3.32
N PRO A 193 16.04 -18.70 4.10
CA PRO A 193 15.78 -18.94 5.50
C PRO A 193 15.42 -17.65 6.25
N PRO A 194 14.32 -17.60 7.01
CA PRO A 194 13.87 -16.38 7.68
C PRO A 194 14.97 -15.70 8.51
N SER A 195 15.77 -16.49 9.23
CA SER A 195 16.87 -16.00 10.08
C SER A 195 18.01 -15.31 9.31
N GLN A 196 18.13 -15.57 8.02
CA GLN A 196 19.17 -14.96 7.17
C GLN A 196 18.62 -13.83 6.28
N HIS A 197 17.29 -13.73 6.17
CA HIS A 197 16.62 -12.80 5.26
C HIS A 197 15.53 -11.99 5.96
N GLN A 198 14.31 -12.52 6.10
CA GLN A 198 13.14 -11.73 6.49
C GLN A 198 13.21 -11.25 7.94
N ASP A 199 13.80 -12.01 8.85
CA ASP A 199 13.98 -11.58 10.25
C ASP A 199 14.88 -10.36 10.33
N ILE A 200 15.98 -10.37 9.56
CA ILE A 200 16.91 -9.23 9.51
C ILE A 200 16.26 -8.03 8.81
N MET A 201 15.49 -8.26 7.74
CA MET A 201 14.71 -7.20 7.07
C MET A 201 13.70 -6.58 8.04
N TYR A 202 12.96 -7.40 8.79
CA TYR A 202 12.03 -6.91 9.80
C TYR A 202 12.74 -6.05 10.85
N ASP A 203 13.84 -6.54 11.42
CA ASP A 203 14.58 -5.82 12.44
C ASP A 203 15.14 -4.49 11.92
N SER A 204 15.60 -4.48 10.67
CA SER A 204 16.18 -3.30 10.02
C SER A 204 15.15 -2.29 9.53
N THR A 205 13.90 -2.70 9.27
CA THR A 205 12.87 -1.81 8.70
C THR A 205 12.53 -0.69 9.67
N ALA A 206 12.63 0.57 9.18
CA ALA A 206 12.39 1.77 9.97
C ALA A 206 10.90 2.13 10.13
N ALA A 207 9.99 1.45 9.43
CA ALA A 207 8.56 1.70 9.51
C ALA A 207 8.02 1.56 10.95
N ALA A 208 7.23 2.55 11.37
CA ALA A 208 6.58 2.52 12.70
C ALA A 208 5.59 1.35 12.82
N TYR A 209 4.93 1.00 11.72
CA TYR A 209 3.98 -0.12 11.64
C TYR A 209 4.57 -1.20 10.75
N LYS A 210 5.13 -2.21 11.36
CA LYS A 210 5.65 -3.39 10.66
C LYS A 210 5.20 -4.67 11.36
N THR A 211 4.78 -5.66 10.56
CA THR A 211 4.36 -6.97 11.03
C THR A 211 5.06 -8.04 10.20
N GLN A 212 5.61 -9.05 10.84
CA GLN A 212 6.10 -10.27 10.20
C GLN A 212 5.22 -11.43 10.62
N VAL A 213 4.68 -12.17 9.65
CA VAL A 213 3.86 -13.35 9.82
C VAL A 213 4.67 -14.57 9.37
N ASN A 214 5.03 -15.43 10.29
CA ASN A 214 5.77 -16.67 10.04
C ASN A 214 4.78 -17.84 9.96
N ILE A 215 4.59 -18.41 8.77
CA ILE A 215 3.62 -19.48 8.54
C ILE A 215 4.23 -20.80 9.00
N THR A 216 3.62 -21.42 10.01
CA THR A 216 4.07 -22.69 10.58
C THR A 216 4.05 -23.79 9.52
N GLY A 217 5.18 -24.46 9.33
CA GLY A 217 5.34 -25.52 8.33
C GLY A 217 5.32 -25.03 6.88
N GLY A 218 5.30 -23.73 6.65
CA GLY A 218 5.31 -23.11 5.33
C GLY A 218 6.67 -23.16 4.65
N GLY A 219 6.69 -23.20 3.32
CA GLY A 219 7.88 -23.19 2.49
C GLY A 219 8.02 -21.93 1.66
N HIS A 220 9.09 -21.90 0.85
CA HIS A 220 9.42 -20.81 -0.04
C HIS A 220 8.42 -20.67 -1.20
N CYS A 221 8.26 -21.75 -1.96
CA CYS A 221 7.55 -21.78 -3.21
C CYS A 221 6.02 -21.80 -3.07
N TYR A 222 5.51 -21.98 -1.86
CA TYR A 222 4.08 -22.14 -1.62
C TYR A 222 3.31 -20.81 -1.60
N PHE A 223 4.00 -19.68 -1.67
CA PHE A 223 3.37 -18.38 -1.91
C PHE A 223 2.90 -18.21 -3.36
N ALA A 224 3.49 -18.95 -4.30
CA ALA A 224 3.10 -18.98 -5.72
C ALA A 224 2.35 -20.26 -6.07
N ASN A 225 1.73 -20.32 -7.24
CA ASN A 225 1.25 -21.55 -7.83
C ASN A 225 2.41 -22.50 -8.16
N SER A 226 2.11 -23.77 -8.42
CA SER A 226 3.14 -24.75 -8.76
C SER A 226 3.98 -24.27 -9.96
N ASN A 227 5.29 -24.20 -9.75
CA ASN A 227 6.25 -23.74 -10.73
C ASN A 227 7.50 -24.62 -10.67
N PHE A 228 7.93 -25.14 -11.80
CA PHE A 228 9.03 -26.08 -11.86
C PHE A 228 10.33 -25.53 -11.25
N ASN A 229 10.73 -24.31 -11.65
CA ASN A 229 11.99 -23.70 -11.19
C ASN A 229 12.02 -23.50 -9.68
N CYS A 230 10.93 -23.00 -9.12
CA CYS A 230 10.82 -22.79 -7.68
C CYS A 230 10.80 -24.13 -6.93
N THR A 231 9.99 -25.09 -7.39
CA THR A 231 9.89 -26.42 -6.76
C THR A 231 11.24 -27.15 -6.81
N PHE A 232 12.00 -27.00 -7.89
CA PHE A 232 13.35 -27.57 -8.00
C PHE A 232 14.30 -26.95 -6.96
N GLY A 233 14.27 -25.62 -6.81
CA GLY A 233 15.07 -24.92 -5.77
C GLY A 233 14.72 -25.35 -4.34
N GLU A 234 13.44 -25.67 -4.09
CA GLU A 234 12.97 -26.10 -2.76
C GLU A 234 13.10 -27.62 -2.52
N SER A 235 13.38 -28.41 -3.55
CA SER A 235 13.39 -29.89 -3.46
C SER A 235 14.41 -30.49 -2.50
N THR A 236 15.44 -29.72 -2.17
CA THR A 236 16.50 -30.12 -1.23
C THR A 236 16.32 -29.56 0.18
N CYS A 237 15.21 -28.87 0.45
CA CYS A 237 14.95 -28.29 1.76
C CYS A 237 14.82 -29.33 2.87
N SER A 238 15.50 -29.07 3.98
CA SER A 238 15.38 -29.84 5.21
C SER A 238 15.33 -28.89 6.41
N PRO A 239 14.22 -28.85 7.16
CA PRO A 239 12.99 -29.60 6.94
C PRO A 239 12.23 -29.10 5.69
N SER A 240 11.56 -30.02 5.00
CA SER A 240 10.64 -29.67 3.90
C SER A 240 9.36 -29.01 4.45
N PRO A 241 8.60 -28.29 3.60
CA PRO A 241 7.29 -27.79 4.01
C PRO A 241 6.38 -28.92 4.51
N THR A 242 5.67 -28.67 5.63
CA THR A 242 4.80 -29.68 6.28
C THR A 242 3.31 -29.40 6.09
N ILE A 243 2.96 -28.29 5.46
CA ILE A 243 1.59 -27.93 5.06
C ILE A 243 1.45 -27.98 3.55
N THR A 244 0.22 -27.99 3.05
CA THR A 244 -0.02 -27.93 1.61
C THR A 244 0.14 -26.50 1.10
N ARG A 245 0.41 -26.33 -0.22
CA ARG A 245 0.42 -25.04 -0.89
C ARG A 245 -0.89 -24.28 -0.69
N ALA A 246 -2.02 -24.96 -0.83
CA ALA A 246 -3.35 -24.37 -0.63
C ALA A 246 -3.53 -23.86 0.81
N ALA A 247 -3.04 -24.59 1.81
CA ALA A 247 -3.08 -24.17 3.20
C ALA A 247 -2.23 -22.92 3.43
N GLN A 248 -1.02 -22.85 2.87
CA GLN A 248 -0.18 -21.66 2.98
C GLN A 248 -0.80 -20.46 2.30
N GLN A 249 -1.35 -20.61 1.09
CA GLN A 249 -2.03 -19.54 0.37
C GLN A 249 -3.27 -19.06 1.12
N SER A 250 -4.04 -19.96 1.73
CA SER A 250 -5.18 -19.59 2.58
C SER A 250 -4.73 -18.72 3.75
N VAL A 251 -3.71 -19.17 4.51
CA VAL A 251 -3.17 -18.37 5.62
C VAL A 251 -2.67 -17.00 5.14
N THR A 252 -1.94 -16.97 4.04
CA THR A 252 -1.44 -15.72 3.45
C THR A 252 -2.60 -14.78 3.14
N ASN A 253 -3.65 -15.25 2.49
CA ASN A 253 -4.80 -14.45 2.09
C ASN A 253 -5.61 -13.92 3.29
N ASP A 254 -5.71 -14.69 4.39
CA ASP A 254 -6.42 -14.26 5.59
C ASP A 254 -5.83 -12.98 6.19
N PHE A 255 -4.51 -12.83 6.18
CA PHE A 255 -3.84 -11.63 6.69
C PHE A 255 -3.65 -10.55 5.61
N LEU A 256 -3.28 -10.94 4.39
CA LEU A 256 -3.02 -10.02 3.28
C LEU A 256 -4.24 -9.15 2.96
N LYS A 257 -5.42 -9.77 2.84
CA LYS A 257 -6.66 -9.05 2.51
C LYS A 257 -7.02 -8.02 3.57
N LEU A 258 -6.89 -8.36 4.84
CA LEU A 258 -7.16 -7.45 5.96
C LEU A 258 -6.19 -6.26 5.96
N TRP A 259 -4.89 -6.52 5.75
CA TRP A 259 -3.88 -5.49 5.65
C TRP A 259 -4.13 -4.53 4.49
N LEU A 260 -4.34 -5.06 3.29
CA LEU A 260 -4.59 -4.26 2.10
C LEU A 260 -5.89 -3.46 2.19
N ALA A 261 -6.97 -4.04 2.72
CA ALA A 261 -8.23 -3.32 2.88
C ALA A 261 -8.09 -2.16 3.87
N TYR A 262 -7.37 -2.36 4.97
CA TYR A 262 -7.10 -1.30 5.93
C TYR A 262 -6.27 -0.16 5.30
N TYR A 263 -5.11 -0.48 4.71
CA TYR A 263 -4.20 0.56 4.22
C TYR A 263 -4.60 1.17 2.88
N LEU A 264 -5.16 0.38 1.95
CA LEU A 264 -5.44 0.86 0.59
C LEU A 264 -6.87 1.36 0.40
N LYS A 265 -7.83 0.85 1.19
CA LYS A 265 -9.25 1.22 1.09
C LYS A 265 -9.75 2.00 2.29
N ASN A 266 -8.90 2.26 3.29
CA ASN A 266 -9.26 2.90 4.55
C ASN A 266 -10.40 2.17 5.29
N ASP A 267 -10.51 0.85 5.11
CA ASP A 267 -11.48 0.02 5.83
C ASP A 267 -10.99 -0.21 7.26
N CYS A 268 -11.41 0.69 8.12
CA CYS A 268 -10.96 0.76 9.50
C CYS A 268 -11.27 -0.52 10.31
N GLN A 269 -12.37 -1.21 10.02
CA GLN A 269 -12.74 -2.45 10.73
C GLN A 269 -11.74 -3.58 10.49
N LYS A 270 -11.03 -3.54 9.34
CA LYS A 270 -10.03 -4.54 8.99
C LYS A 270 -8.79 -4.49 9.88
N ALA A 271 -8.50 -3.34 10.51
CA ALA A 271 -7.43 -3.26 11.49
C ALA A 271 -7.70 -4.16 12.71
N GLN A 272 -8.90 -4.08 13.28
CA GLN A 272 -9.27 -4.94 14.41
C GLN A 272 -9.29 -6.41 14.02
N GLN A 273 -9.90 -6.73 12.86
CA GLN A 273 -9.93 -8.10 12.35
C GLN A 273 -8.52 -8.68 12.13
N PHE A 274 -7.58 -7.84 11.68
CA PHE A 274 -6.18 -8.23 11.53
C PHE A 274 -5.54 -8.56 12.89
N GLN A 275 -5.74 -7.71 13.91
CA GLN A 275 -5.20 -7.96 15.25
C GLN A 275 -5.81 -9.22 15.89
N ASP A 276 -7.13 -9.39 15.76
CA ASP A 276 -7.81 -10.58 16.26
C ASP A 276 -7.27 -11.85 15.58
N SER A 277 -7.09 -11.80 14.24
CA SER A 277 -6.53 -12.92 13.47
C SER A 277 -5.09 -13.27 13.90
N LEU A 278 -4.24 -12.27 14.17
CA LEU A 278 -2.89 -12.47 14.68
C LEU A 278 -2.91 -13.18 16.05
N SER A 279 -3.83 -12.76 16.93
CA SER A 279 -3.88 -13.25 18.32
C SER A 279 -4.42 -14.66 18.47
N VAL A 280 -5.35 -15.09 17.58
CA VAL A 280 -6.05 -16.38 17.71
C VAL A 280 -5.52 -17.47 16.77
N SER A 281 -4.75 -17.13 15.75
CA SER A 281 -4.30 -18.09 14.74
C SER A 281 -3.20 -19.00 15.28
N SER A 282 -3.48 -20.30 15.34
CA SER A 282 -2.47 -21.33 15.64
C SER A 282 -1.60 -21.73 14.44
N ARG A 283 -1.89 -21.17 13.24
CA ARG A 283 -1.19 -21.49 11.99
C ARG A 283 0.08 -20.65 11.77
N ILE A 284 0.33 -19.68 12.65
CA ILE A 284 1.42 -18.71 12.52
C ILE A 284 2.10 -18.44 13.85
N SER A 285 3.33 -17.94 13.79
CA SER A 285 3.87 -17.03 14.78
C SER A 285 4.07 -15.66 14.15
N TYR A 286 4.11 -14.59 14.95
CA TYR A 286 4.28 -13.25 14.39
C TYR A 286 5.14 -12.35 15.27
N ARG A 287 5.66 -11.30 14.64
CA ARG A 287 6.33 -10.17 15.30
C ARG A 287 5.67 -8.89 14.81
N GLN A 288 5.43 -7.95 15.69
CA GLN A 288 4.81 -6.68 15.37
C GLN A 288 5.44 -5.56 16.18
N SER A 289 5.74 -4.42 15.55
CA SER A 289 6.29 -3.25 16.23
C SER A 289 5.21 -2.47 16.98
N GLN A 290 4.08 -2.23 16.32
CA GLN A 290 2.89 -1.55 16.86
C GLN A 290 1.63 -2.18 16.30
N SER A 291 0.61 -2.34 17.13
CA SER A 291 -0.72 -2.78 16.68
C SER A 291 -1.34 -1.71 15.79
N ILE A 292 -1.90 -2.15 14.65
CA ILE A 292 -2.76 -1.30 13.84
C ILE A 292 -4.13 -1.23 14.51
N ALA A 293 -4.74 -0.06 14.50
CA ALA A 293 -6.03 0.15 15.16
C ALA A 293 -6.93 1.06 14.32
N CYS A 294 -8.22 0.79 14.39
CA CYS A 294 -9.23 1.73 13.93
C CYS A 294 -9.27 2.91 14.89
N VAL A 295 -8.84 4.06 14.42
CA VAL A 295 -8.98 5.29 15.20
C VAL A 295 -10.45 5.74 15.08
N THR A 296 -11.33 5.19 15.90
CA THR A 296 -12.76 5.53 15.95
C THR A 296 -13.08 6.79 16.75
N GLY A 297 -12.08 7.58 17.05
CA GLY A 297 -12.21 8.90 17.65
C GLY A 297 -11.44 9.91 16.82
N ILE A 298 -11.87 11.16 16.87
CA ILE A 298 -11.07 12.28 16.39
C ILE A 298 -9.88 12.42 17.37
N THR A 299 -8.95 11.47 17.30
CA THR A 299 -7.65 11.66 17.91
C THR A 299 -6.80 12.32 16.86
N ASP A 300 -6.18 13.44 17.22
CA ASP A 300 -5.15 14.12 16.46
C ASP A 300 -3.98 13.16 16.18
N ARG A 301 -4.15 12.26 15.20
CA ARG A 301 -3.03 11.53 14.65
C ARG A 301 -2.75 12.12 13.27
N PRO A 302 -1.81 13.08 13.18
CA PRO A 302 -1.40 13.57 11.88
C PRO A 302 -0.84 12.39 11.09
N LEU A 303 -1.22 12.28 9.81
CA LEU A 303 -0.61 11.34 8.84
C LEU A 303 0.92 11.54 8.76
N PHE A 304 1.39 12.65 9.30
CA PHE A 304 2.80 13.01 9.53
C PHE A 304 2.88 13.61 10.93
N PRO A 305 3.26 12.83 11.98
CA PRO A 305 3.56 13.42 13.28
C PRO A 305 4.65 14.48 13.06
N ASP A 306 4.37 15.72 13.45
CA ASP A 306 5.30 16.85 13.43
C ASP A 306 5.60 17.54 12.08
N ALA A 307 4.83 17.33 11.00
CA ALA A 307 5.05 18.09 9.78
C ALA A 307 4.89 19.60 10.00
N PHE A 308 3.94 20.01 10.84
CA PHE A 308 3.78 21.38 11.27
C PHE A 308 3.06 21.52 12.62
N ARG A 309 3.30 22.64 13.30
CA ARG A 309 2.59 23.04 14.52
C ARG A 309 1.53 24.08 14.17
N ALA A 310 0.39 24.01 14.87
CA ALA A 310 -0.67 25.03 14.82
C ALA A 310 -1.00 25.40 16.26
N PHE A 311 -0.77 26.65 16.62
CA PHE A 311 -0.96 27.10 17.99
C PHE A 311 -1.36 28.60 18.08
N PRO A 312 -2.15 28.97 19.11
CA PRO A 312 -2.80 28.06 20.06
C PRO A 312 -3.87 27.22 19.36
N ASN A 313 -4.16 26.02 19.89
CA ASN A 313 -5.28 25.21 19.43
C ASN A 313 -5.89 24.51 20.65
N PRO A 314 -7.09 24.92 21.13
CA PRO A 314 -8.03 25.86 20.50
C PRO A 314 -7.49 27.28 20.35
N PHE A 315 -8.00 28.01 19.33
CA PHE A 315 -7.65 29.40 19.06
C PHE A 315 -8.90 30.31 19.05
N SER A 316 -8.71 31.61 19.30
CA SER A 316 -9.81 32.60 19.22
C SER A 316 -9.81 33.26 17.81
N ASN A 317 -8.87 34.16 17.55
CA ASN A 317 -8.82 34.89 16.28
C ASN A 317 -7.55 34.59 15.48
N LEU A 318 -6.41 34.50 16.13
CA LEU A 318 -5.12 34.28 15.47
C LEU A 318 -4.65 32.84 15.67
N LEU A 319 -4.16 32.25 14.60
CA LEU A 319 -3.54 30.93 14.62
C LEU A 319 -2.15 31.01 13.97
N THR A 320 -1.13 30.62 14.70
CA THR A 320 0.24 30.50 14.18
C THR A 320 0.48 29.10 13.67
N LEU A 321 1.02 29.02 12.46
CA LEU A 321 1.41 27.80 11.77
C LEU A 321 2.92 27.80 11.62
N GLU A 322 3.59 26.71 11.99
CA GLU A 322 5.05 26.58 11.95
C GLU A 322 5.43 25.21 11.39
N MET A 323 6.23 25.21 10.32
CA MET A 323 6.80 24.00 9.68
C MET A 323 8.26 23.83 10.07
N GLN A 324 8.72 22.57 10.21
CA GLN A 324 10.10 22.30 10.61
C GLN A 324 11.09 22.21 9.45
N HIS A 325 10.62 21.80 8.24
CA HIS A 325 11.50 21.41 7.15
C HIS A 325 11.20 22.07 5.80
N GLU A 326 10.13 22.85 5.71
CA GLU A 326 9.79 23.60 4.48
C GLU A 326 9.02 24.89 4.81
N ASN A 327 8.95 25.78 3.85
CA ASN A 327 8.24 27.06 4.01
C ASN A 327 6.74 26.90 3.66
N ILE A 328 5.90 27.69 4.32
CA ILE A 328 4.46 27.75 4.10
C ILE A 328 4.18 28.65 2.91
N ARG A 329 3.57 28.12 1.85
CA ARG A 329 3.20 28.86 0.65
C ARG A 329 1.69 28.99 0.48
N THR A 330 0.96 27.93 0.84
CA THR A 330 -0.50 27.91 0.75
C THR A 330 -1.09 27.34 2.02
N VAL A 331 -2.17 27.95 2.46
CA VAL A 331 -2.99 27.47 3.58
C VAL A 331 -4.44 27.46 3.11
N THR A 332 -5.05 26.30 3.00
CA THR A 332 -6.46 26.12 2.67
C THR A 332 -7.23 25.69 3.88
N LEU A 333 -8.34 26.33 4.16
CA LEU A 333 -9.21 26.03 5.29
C LEU A 333 -10.49 25.36 4.82
N TYR A 334 -10.95 24.34 5.54
CA TYR A 334 -12.21 23.64 5.32
C TYR A 334 -13.04 23.63 6.60
N ASN A 335 -14.35 23.77 6.46
CA ASN A 335 -15.29 23.66 7.58
C ASN A 335 -15.52 22.18 8.01
N GLY A 336 -16.31 21.95 9.05
CA GLY A 336 -16.60 20.62 9.59
C GLY A 336 -17.29 19.63 8.62
N VAL A 337 -17.81 20.13 7.49
CA VAL A 337 -18.41 19.32 6.40
C VAL A 337 -17.52 19.33 5.14
N MET A 338 -16.24 19.66 5.28
CA MET A 338 -15.20 19.64 4.24
C MET A 338 -15.46 20.60 3.06
N GLN A 339 -16.24 21.65 3.24
CA GLN A 339 -16.34 22.75 2.27
C GLN A 339 -15.20 23.72 2.48
N ASN A 340 -14.66 24.27 1.38
CA ASN A 340 -13.62 25.30 1.42
C ASN A 340 -14.17 26.55 2.14
N ALA A 341 -13.50 26.94 3.21
CA ALA A 341 -13.85 28.12 4.05
C ALA A 341 -12.83 29.25 3.90
N GLY A 342 -11.77 29.07 3.12
CA GLY A 342 -10.78 30.11 2.82
C GLY A 342 -9.48 29.55 2.26
N GLU A 343 -8.79 30.38 1.47
CA GLU A 343 -7.45 30.08 0.95
C GLU A 343 -6.55 31.29 1.14
N TYR A 344 -5.33 31.06 1.64
CA TYR A 344 -4.35 32.07 1.96
C TYR A 344 -3.05 31.74 1.23
N LEU A 345 -2.54 32.70 0.48
CA LEU A 345 -1.30 32.59 -0.29
C LEU A 345 -0.23 33.48 0.34
N PHE A 346 0.96 32.96 0.52
CA PHE A 346 2.10 33.66 1.08
C PHE A 346 3.17 33.83 0.00
N ALA A 347 3.41 35.09 -0.43
CA ALA A 347 4.39 35.42 -1.47
C ALA A 347 5.83 35.22 -0.96
N ASP A 348 6.09 35.63 0.26
CA ASP A 348 7.36 35.40 0.95
C ASP A 348 7.23 34.11 1.78
N ALA A 349 7.80 33.03 1.22
CA ALA A 349 7.75 31.74 1.86
C ALA A 349 8.52 31.78 3.20
N ASP A 350 7.80 31.65 4.32
CA ASP A 350 8.37 31.55 5.67
C ASP A 350 7.98 30.19 6.30
N SER A 351 8.84 29.68 7.13
CA SER A 351 8.56 28.47 7.91
C SER A 351 7.51 28.70 9.01
N LYS A 352 7.19 29.97 9.31
CA LYS A 352 6.23 30.38 10.35
C LYS A 352 5.37 31.52 9.91
N VAL A 353 4.04 31.33 9.91
CA VAL A 353 3.07 32.35 9.54
C VAL A 353 1.96 32.43 10.60
N THR A 354 1.41 33.62 10.82
CA THR A 354 0.22 33.82 11.65
C THR A 354 -0.94 34.29 10.76
N VAL A 355 -2.05 33.56 10.84
CA VAL A 355 -3.25 33.81 10.04
C VAL A 355 -4.36 34.33 10.95
N ASP A 356 -5.04 35.39 10.51
CA ASP A 356 -6.22 35.91 11.18
C ASP A 356 -7.48 35.20 10.65
N PHE A 357 -8.14 34.50 11.57
CA PHE A 357 -9.39 33.80 11.36
C PHE A 357 -10.55 34.42 12.14
N SER A 358 -10.48 35.73 12.47
CA SER A 358 -11.52 36.45 13.23
C SER A 358 -12.91 36.33 12.58
N SER A 359 -12.98 36.26 11.25
CA SER A 359 -14.22 36.14 10.49
C SER A 359 -14.91 34.76 10.56
N LEU A 360 -14.24 33.76 11.10
CA LEU A 360 -14.80 32.42 11.21
C LEU A 360 -15.73 32.31 12.44
N THR A 361 -16.75 31.48 12.34
CA THR A 361 -17.59 31.09 13.49
C THR A 361 -16.89 30.07 14.37
N ASN A 362 -17.32 29.95 15.62
CA ASN A 362 -16.83 28.90 16.51
C ASN A 362 -17.14 27.51 15.93
N GLY A 363 -16.17 26.60 15.95
CA GLY A 363 -16.35 25.27 15.40
C GLY A 363 -15.05 24.55 15.06
N ILE A 364 -15.22 23.36 14.49
CA ILE A 364 -14.13 22.52 14.01
C ILE A 364 -13.83 22.91 12.56
N TYR A 365 -12.54 23.08 12.29
CA TYR A 365 -12.01 23.33 10.94
C TYR A 365 -10.86 22.36 10.66
N PHE A 366 -10.62 22.15 9.37
CA PHE A 366 -9.46 21.41 8.87
C PHE A 366 -8.60 22.36 8.05
N ILE A 367 -7.33 22.39 8.37
CA ILE A 367 -6.34 23.23 7.68
C ILE A 367 -5.44 22.32 6.82
N LYS A 368 -5.20 22.75 5.59
CA LYS A 368 -4.30 22.08 4.64
C LYS A 368 -3.18 23.04 4.26
N ILE A 369 -1.93 22.65 4.50
CA ILE A 369 -0.75 23.43 4.17
C ILE A 369 -0.06 22.83 2.95
N ASN A 370 0.36 23.70 2.00
CA ASN A 370 1.09 23.36 0.77
C ASN A 370 0.42 22.24 -0.03
N ASN A 371 -0.90 22.17 -0.01
CA ASN A 371 -1.69 21.11 -0.63
C ASN A 371 -1.35 19.67 -0.19
N LYS A 372 -0.62 19.52 0.93
CA LYS A 372 -0.04 18.26 1.35
C LYS A 372 -0.37 17.88 2.79
N TYR A 373 -0.20 18.80 3.74
CA TYR A 373 -0.27 18.50 5.17
C TYR A 373 -1.61 18.94 5.76
N TRP A 374 -2.25 18.07 6.52
CA TRP A 374 -3.56 18.31 7.12
C TRP A 374 -3.48 18.35 8.65
N LYS A 375 -4.25 19.24 9.26
CA LYS A 375 -4.47 19.27 10.71
C LYS A 375 -5.86 19.76 11.04
N LYS A 376 -6.46 19.17 12.08
CA LYS A 376 -7.69 19.66 12.68
C LYS A 376 -7.37 20.80 13.64
N ILE A 377 -8.13 21.86 13.57
CA ILE A 377 -8.06 23.02 14.46
C ILE A 377 -9.45 23.33 15.05
N LEU A 378 -9.49 23.91 16.23
CA LEU A 378 -10.71 24.24 16.93
C LEU A 378 -10.74 25.75 17.19
N LYS A 379 -11.74 26.46 16.64
CA LYS A 379 -12.01 27.85 16.96
C LYS A 379 -12.98 27.94 18.13
N CYS A 380 -12.56 28.62 19.18
CA CYS A 380 -13.35 28.92 20.36
C CYS A 380 -13.14 30.42 20.68
N GLY A 381 -14.10 31.27 20.31
CA GLY A 381 -14.15 32.64 20.82
C GLY A 381 -14.81 32.64 22.18
N PHE A 382 -14.19 33.24 23.16
CA PHE A 382 -14.90 33.66 24.37
C PHE A 382 -15.59 34.97 24.04
N GLU A 383 -16.93 35.02 24.16
CA GLU A 383 -17.70 36.27 24.26
C GLU A 383 -17.37 37.03 25.52
#